data_4519e769087bff2781c7eb39d3e2764e
#
_entry.id   4519e769087bff2781c7eb39d3e2764e
#
_cell.length_a   1.000
_cell.length_b   1.000
_cell.length_c   1.000
_cell.angle_alpha   90.00
_cell.angle_beta   90.00
_cell.angle_gamma   90.00
#
_symmetry.space_group_name_H-M   'P 1'
#
loop_
_entity.id
_entity.type
_entity.pdbx_description
1 polymer ?
#
loop_
_entity_poly.entity_id
_entity_poly.type
_entity_poly.pdbx_seq_one_letter_code
_entity_poly.pdbx_strand_id
1 'polypeptide(L)'
;MIKNKTWNRKKIVTIFFACTVIFIILAGRLVYLMVFQSDYYTEKADELHERERSIKAARGRILDSNGTVIADNKTVCTISVIHNQIKDPDKIVEVLSRELELSEEYVRKRVEKYSSIERIKSNVDKEIGDAIRAYNLEGVKVDEDYKRYYPYGSLASKVLGFTGGDNQGIIGLEVKYEEYLKGEEGTILTVTDARGVEIDEAGEERVEPVAGNDLYISLDMNIQSYATQLAKQVMETKQAERVSILVMNPQNGEIMAMVDVPEFDLNNPYELPEGTDEESLSQEETQELLNQMWRNGCISDTYEPGSTFKIVTAAAGLESGVVTTEDQFSCPGYIMVEDRKIRCHKTVGHGAENFVQATMNSCNPVFIKMKERQIKWKLLFGLYIRGFR
;
A
#
# COMPACT_ATOMS: atom_id res chain seq x y z
N MET A 1 26.67 7.40 92.44
CA MET A 1 27.23 7.27 91.07
C MET A 1 26.89 5.97 90.33
N ILE A 2 26.09 5.09 90.86
CA ILE A 2 25.76 3.74 90.25
C ILE A 2 24.46 3.75 89.42
N LYS A 3 23.55 4.69 89.63
CA LYS A 3 22.26 4.78 88.90
C LYS A 3 22.37 5.14 87.41
N ASN A 4 23.37 5.90 87.02
CA ASN A 4 23.55 6.35 85.59
C ASN A 4 24.08 5.21 84.69
N LYS A 5 24.85 4.29 85.23
CA LYS A 5 25.48 3.19 84.46
C LYS A 5 24.45 2.12 84.04
N THR A 6 23.47 1.83 84.94
CA THR A 6 22.37 0.88 84.66
C THR A 6 21.32 1.47 83.72
N TRP A 7 21.06 2.80 83.78
CA TRP A 7 20.16 3.46 82.86
C TRP A 7 20.72 3.51 81.42
N ASN A 8 21.99 3.79 81.26
CA ASN A 8 22.62 3.78 79.94
C ASN A 8 22.64 2.37 79.31
N ARG A 9 22.86 1.33 80.14
CA ARG A 9 22.79 -0.08 79.66
C ARG A 9 21.34 -0.43 79.20
N LYS A 10 20.30 -0.04 79.91
CA LYS A 10 18.91 -0.27 79.50
C LYS A 10 18.60 0.46 78.17
N LYS A 11 19.02 1.72 78.02
CA LYS A 11 18.84 2.44 76.73
C LYS A 11 19.56 1.78 75.58
N ILE A 12 20.81 1.29 75.78
CA ILE A 12 21.57 0.59 74.75
C ILE A 12 20.85 -0.72 74.33
N VAL A 13 20.37 -1.48 75.29
CA VAL A 13 19.61 -2.73 75.05
C VAL A 13 18.31 -2.43 74.30
N THR A 14 17.59 -1.35 74.67
CA THR A 14 16.34 -0.97 73.98
C THR A 14 16.63 -0.53 72.53
N ILE A 15 17.69 0.27 72.30
CA ILE A 15 18.09 0.66 70.99
C ILE A 15 18.52 -0.55 70.13
N PHE A 16 19.30 -1.44 70.73
CA PHE A 16 19.74 -2.68 70.06
C PHE A 16 18.53 -3.55 69.64
N PHE A 17 17.56 -3.71 70.54
CA PHE A 17 16.34 -4.47 70.25
C PHE A 17 15.51 -3.79 69.17
N ALA A 18 15.36 -2.48 69.21
CA ALA A 18 14.66 -1.68 68.16
C ALA A 18 15.35 -1.86 66.76
N CYS A 19 16.67 -1.74 66.73
CA CYS A 19 17.42 -1.98 65.49
C CYS A 19 17.28 -3.42 64.98
N THR A 20 17.30 -4.43 65.89
CA THR A 20 17.07 -5.84 65.49
C THR A 20 15.72 -6.07 64.91
N VAL A 21 14.66 -5.48 65.52
CA VAL A 21 13.28 -5.56 65.00
C VAL A 21 13.15 -4.93 63.62
N ILE A 22 13.74 -3.74 63.44
CA ILE A 22 13.79 -3.07 62.12
C ILE A 22 14.50 -3.95 61.09
N PHE A 23 15.63 -4.57 61.47
CA PHE A 23 16.37 -5.44 60.56
C PHE A 23 15.58 -6.71 60.18
N ILE A 24 14.85 -7.29 61.12
CA ILE A 24 13.95 -8.45 60.86
C ILE A 24 12.80 -8.04 59.89
N ILE A 25 12.24 -6.86 60.08
CA ILE A 25 11.19 -6.34 59.18
C ILE A 25 11.73 -6.12 57.77
N LEU A 26 12.92 -5.52 57.64
CA LEU A 26 13.58 -5.31 56.35
C LEU A 26 13.93 -6.64 55.67
N ALA A 27 14.49 -7.61 56.43
CA ALA A 27 14.80 -8.94 55.90
C ALA A 27 13.51 -9.67 55.44
N GLY A 28 12.44 -9.59 56.25
CA GLY A 28 11.15 -10.17 55.89
C GLY A 28 10.55 -9.51 54.63
N ARG A 29 10.71 -8.19 54.46
CA ARG A 29 10.32 -7.48 53.24
C ARG A 29 11.15 -7.91 52.03
N LEU A 30 12.45 -8.09 52.20
CA LEU A 30 13.34 -8.57 51.16
C LEU A 30 12.93 -9.98 50.69
N VAL A 31 12.71 -10.90 51.61
CA VAL A 31 12.24 -12.26 51.32
C VAL A 31 10.87 -12.22 50.59
N TYR A 32 9.97 -11.37 51.01
CA TYR A 32 8.69 -11.21 50.36
C TYR A 32 8.86 -10.75 48.89
N LEU A 33 9.73 -9.77 48.64
CA LEU A 33 10.02 -9.30 47.26
C LEU A 33 10.69 -10.39 46.40
N MET A 34 11.67 -11.13 46.98
CA MET A 34 12.45 -12.14 46.27
C MET A 34 11.67 -13.45 45.99
N VAL A 35 10.72 -13.80 46.85
CA VAL A 35 10.01 -15.09 46.73
C VAL A 35 8.58 -14.90 46.17
N PHE A 36 7.82 -13.93 46.69
CA PHE A 36 6.42 -13.75 46.33
C PHE A 36 6.16 -12.76 45.20
N GLN A 37 7.10 -11.85 44.93
CA GLN A 37 7.01 -10.90 43.84
C GLN A 37 8.13 -11.07 42.80
N SER A 38 8.87 -12.18 42.85
CA SER A 38 9.96 -12.47 41.93
C SER A 38 9.49 -12.34 40.48
N ASP A 39 8.41 -13.06 40.12
CA ASP A 39 7.91 -13.11 38.76
C ASP A 39 7.53 -11.72 38.24
N TYR A 40 6.84 -10.94 39.06
CA TYR A 40 6.47 -9.56 38.70
C TYR A 40 7.69 -8.64 38.46
N TYR A 41 8.72 -8.75 39.32
CA TYR A 41 9.90 -7.91 39.14
C TYR A 41 10.84 -8.42 38.04
N THR A 42 10.84 -9.73 37.78
CA THR A 42 11.55 -10.31 36.64
C THR A 42 10.92 -9.85 35.33
N GLU A 43 9.59 -10.00 35.18
CA GLU A 43 8.87 -9.50 34.01
C GLU A 43 9.10 -7.99 33.76
N LYS A 44 9.06 -7.19 34.82
CA LYS A 44 9.36 -5.76 34.74
C LYS A 44 10.82 -5.45 34.41
N ALA A 45 11.76 -6.29 34.83
CA ALA A 45 13.16 -6.15 34.49
C ALA A 45 13.39 -6.53 33.01
N ASP A 46 12.76 -7.61 32.56
CA ASP A 46 12.83 -8.06 31.17
C ASP A 46 12.24 -7.00 30.22
N GLU A 47 11.05 -6.43 30.52
CA GLU A 47 10.49 -5.30 29.79
C GLU A 47 11.43 -4.07 29.68
N LEU A 48 12.26 -3.84 30.69
CA LEU A 48 13.21 -2.71 30.72
C LEU A 48 14.54 -3.03 30.03
N HIS A 49 14.91 -4.31 30.00
CA HIS A 49 16.19 -4.78 29.47
C HIS A 49 16.09 -5.38 28.07
N GLU A 50 14.88 -5.73 27.62
CA GLU A 50 14.65 -6.21 26.26
C GLU A 50 14.35 -5.04 25.32
N ARG A 51 15.08 -4.99 24.23
CA ARG A 51 14.81 -4.11 23.10
C ARG A 51 14.32 -4.94 21.93
N GLU A 52 13.07 -4.72 21.55
CA GLU A 52 12.46 -5.33 20.39
C GLU A 52 12.67 -4.45 19.16
N ARG A 53 13.19 -5.05 18.08
CA ARG A 53 13.29 -4.43 16.76
C ARG A 53 12.55 -5.30 15.75
N SER A 54 11.61 -4.73 15.02
CA SER A 54 10.90 -5.43 13.94
C SER A 54 11.81 -5.56 12.70
N ILE A 55 11.80 -6.74 12.08
CA ILE A 55 12.39 -7.00 10.76
C ILE A 55 11.23 -7.12 9.78
N LYS A 56 11.21 -6.25 8.77
CA LYS A 56 10.17 -6.33 7.74
C LYS A 56 10.30 -7.61 6.93
N ALA A 57 9.16 -8.24 6.66
CA ALA A 57 9.09 -9.36 5.72
C ALA A 57 9.24 -8.87 4.27
N ALA A 58 9.86 -9.70 3.44
CA ALA A 58 9.80 -9.50 2.00
C ALA A 58 8.35 -9.68 1.53
N ARG A 59 7.82 -8.67 0.83
CA ARG A 59 6.47 -8.71 0.29
C ARG A 59 6.38 -9.72 -0.86
N GLY A 60 5.29 -10.47 -0.98
CA GLY A 60 5.05 -11.40 -2.08
C GLY A 60 5.15 -10.69 -3.44
N ARG A 61 5.66 -11.37 -4.45
CA ARG A 61 5.76 -10.84 -5.81
C ARG A 61 4.39 -10.80 -6.48
N ILE A 62 4.21 -9.88 -7.43
CA ILE A 62 3.07 -9.92 -8.35
C ILE A 62 3.60 -10.36 -9.72
N LEU A 63 2.96 -11.38 -10.28
CA LEU A 63 3.34 -11.98 -11.55
C LEU A 63 2.15 -11.91 -12.52
N ASP A 64 2.47 -11.70 -13.79
CA ASP A 64 1.48 -11.76 -14.87
C ASP A 64 1.03 -13.20 -15.16
N SER A 65 0.13 -13.37 -16.12
CA SER A 65 -0.39 -14.68 -16.55
C SER A 65 0.69 -15.64 -17.10
N ASN A 66 1.84 -15.12 -17.50
CA ASN A 66 2.97 -15.88 -18.04
C ASN A 66 4.09 -16.13 -17.00
N GLY A 67 3.92 -15.65 -15.76
CA GLY A 67 4.92 -15.73 -14.71
C GLY A 67 5.99 -14.63 -14.77
N THR A 68 5.76 -13.57 -15.56
CA THR A 68 6.64 -12.39 -15.58
C THR A 68 6.46 -11.58 -14.29
N VAL A 69 7.55 -11.32 -13.58
CA VAL A 69 7.51 -10.51 -12.34
C VAL A 69 7.27 -9.04 -12.67
N ILE A 70 6.17 -8.51 -12.17
CA ILE A 70 5.73 -7.11 -12.40
C ILE A 70 5.80 -6.23 -11.16
N ALA A 71 5.88 -6.84 -9.99
CA ALA A 71 6.24 -6.18 -8.74
C ALA A 71 7.12 -7.10 -7.89
N ASP A 72 8.23 -6.60 -7.39
CA ASP A 72 9.24 -7.32 -6.62
C ASP A 72 9.71 -6.47 -5.43
N ASN A 73 10.71 -6.94 -4.73
CA ASN A 73 11.36 -6.23 -3.64
C ASN A 73 12.84 -5.96 -3.98
N LYS A 74 13.30 -4.75 -3.68
CA LYS A 74 14.72 -4.42 -3.68
C LYS A 74 15.21 -4.41 -2.24
N THR A 75 16.31 -5.11 -1.95
CA THR A 75 16.96 -5.03 -0.64
C THR A 75 17.57 -3.65 -0.46
N VAL A 76 17.20 -3.00 0.63
CA VAL A 76 17.67 -1.68 1.03
C VAL A 76 18.12 -1.74 2.48
N CYS A 77 18.64 -0.63 3.02
CA CYS A 77 19.03 -0.52 4.42
C CYS A 77 18.27 0.63 5.10
N THR A 78 17.95 0.45 6.36
CA THR A 78 17.51 1.52 7.25
C THR A 78 18.65 1.85 8.21
N ILE A 79 19.05 3.14 8.24
CA ILE A 79 20.12 3.65 9.09
C ILE A 79 19.47 4.30 10.32
N SER A 80 19.87 3.80 11.49
CA SER A 80 19.39 4.30 12.79
C SER A 80 20.56 4.54 13.74
N VAL A 81 20.35 5.38 14.75
CA VAL A 81 21.35 5.64 15.80
C VAL A 81 20.76 5.38 17.17
N ILE A 82 21.60 4.88 18.07
CA ILE A 82 21.28 4.64 19.48
C ILE A 82 22.10 5.62 20.31
N HIS A 83 21.44 6.66 20.80
CA HIS A 83 22.11 7.79 21.47
C HIS A 83 23.08 7.36 22.58
N ASN A 84 22.67 6.42 23.44
CA ASN A 84 23.48 5.99 24.60
C ASN A 84 24.71 5.17 24.22
N GLN A 85 24.82 4.70 22.95
CA GLN A 85 25.97 3.95 22.43
C GLN A 85 26.96 4.82 21.66
N ILE A 86 26.59 6.08 21.37
CA ILE A 86 27.41 7.00 20.59
C ILE A 86 28.58 7.49 21.45
N LYS A 87 29.83 7.22 21.01
CA LYS A 87 31.06 7.73 21.64
C LYS A 87 31.58 9.00 20.98
N ASP A 88 31.49 9.09 19.66
CA ASP A 88 31.98 10.20 18.85
C ASP A 88 30.88 10.73 17.92
N PRO A 89 30.04 11.67 18.41
CA PRO A 89 28.93 12.19 17.62
C PRO A 89 29.38 12.99 16.39
N ASP A 90 30.53 13.71 16.47
CA ASP A 90 30.99 14.53 15.35
C ASP A 90 31.43 13.65 14.17
N LYS A 91 32.13 12.56 14.43
CA LYS A 91 32.51 11.58 13.40
C LYS A 91 31.30 10.92 12.75
N ILE A 92 30.27 10.58 13.56
CA ILE A 92 29.02 9.99 13.04
C ILE A 92 28.30 10.99 12.14
N VAL A 93 28.20 12.26 12.55
CA VAL A 93 27.56 13.32 11.75
C VAL A 93 28.30 13.50 10.42
N GLU A 94 29.64 13.59 10.44
CA GLU A 94 30.45 13.74 9.23
C GLU A 94 30.22 12.58 8.25
N VAL A 95 30.35 11.33 8.73
CA VAL A 95 30.20 10.14 7.86
C VAL A 95 28.79 10.01 7.33
N LEU A 96 27.77 10.09 8.20
CA LEU A 96 26.39 9.91 7.77
C LEU A 96 25.92 11.05 6.84
N SER A 97 26.36 12.29 7.07
CA SER A 97 26.00 13.40 6.18
C SER A 97 26.58 13.21 4.80
N ARG A 98 27.83 12.74 4.71
CA ARG A 98 28.50 12.49 3.43
C ARG A 98 27.92 11.30 2.68
N GLU A 99 27.78 10.14 3.32
CA GLU A 99 27.35 8.90 2.66
C GLU A 99 25.84 8.92 2.31
N LEU A 100 25.03 9.64 3.09
CA LEU A 100 23.58 9.72 2.88
C LEU A 100 23.14 10.97 2.13
N GLU A 101 24.07 11.88 1.79
CA GLU A 101 23.79 13.17 1.13
C GLU A 101 22.75 14.01 1.91
N LEU A 102 22.92 14.06 3.25
CA LEU A 102 22.06 14.81 4.16
C LEU A 102 22.81 16.03 4.73
N SER A 103 22.05 17.08 5.09
CA SER A 103 22.67 18.23 5.78
C SER A 103 23.17 17.83 7.17
N GLU A 104 24.35 18.33 7.56
CA GLU A 104 24.94 18.07 8.88
C GLU A 104 23.99 18.49 10.01
N GLU A 105 23.26 19.58 9.86
CA GLU A 105 22.28 20.06 10.84
C GLU A 105 21.17 19.03 11.06
N TYR A 106 20.64 18.44 9.98
CA TYR A 106 19.60 17.40 10.06
C TYR A 106 20.11 16.14 10.78
N VAL A 107 21.31 15.67 10.42
CA VAL A 107 21.91 14.48 11.03
C VAL A 107 22.24 14.74 12.49
N ARG A 108 22.88 15.87 12.80
CA ARG A 108 23.24 16.29 14.18
C ARG A 108 22.03 16.35 15.10
N LYS A 109 20.94 16.97 14.66
CA LYS A 109 19.70 17.05 15.43
C LYS A 109 19.16 15.66 15.83
N ARG A 110 19.35 14.66 14.99
CA ARG A 110 18.89 13.28 15.24
C ARG A 110 19.88 12.48 16.09
N VAL A 111 21.17 12.64 15.84
CA VAL A 111 22.27 12.00 16.62
C VAL A 111 22.26 12.48 18.06
N GLU A 112 22.04 13.77 18.31
CA GLU A 112 21.99 14.36 19.63
C GLU A 112 20.65 14.18 20.37
N LYS A 113 19.61 13.70 19.66
CA LYS A 113 18.31 13.44 20.26
C LYS A 113 18.37 12.29 21.26
N TYR A 114 17.98 12.53 22.50
CA TYR A 114 17.90 11.51 23.53
C TYR A 114 16.76 10.54 23.23
N SER A 115 17.05 9.43 22.58
CA SER A 115 16.10 8.39 22.18
C SER A 115 16.76 7.02 22.28
N SER A 116 15.94 5.99 22.56
CA SER A 116 16.43 4.59 22.56
C SER A 116 16.94 4.16 21.18
N ILE A 117 16.26 4.60 20.12
CA ILE A 117 16.67 4.45 18.72
C ILE A 117 16.07 5.61 17.91
N GLU A 118 16.85 6.23 17.06
CA GLU A 118 16.40 7.30 16.18
C GLU A 118 16.75 6.94 14.72
N ARG A 119 15.75 6.91 13.85
CA ARG A 119 15.94 6.63 12.44
C ARG A 119 16.49 7.86 11.72
N ILE A 120 17.62 7.71 11.02
CA ILE A 120 18.24 8.77 10.21
C ILE A 120 17.67 8.77 8.81
N LYS A 121 17.74 7.63 8.09
CA LYS A 121 17.23 7.47 6.72
C LYS A 121 16.82 6.02 6.47
N SER A 122 15.67 5.82 5.83
CA SER A 122 15.21 4.53 5.32
C SER A 122 15.44 4.45 3.81
N ASN A 123 15.25 3.26 3.24
CA ASN A 123 15.37 3.00 1.80
C ASN A 123 16.74 3.41 1.23
N VAL A 124 17.80 3.25 2.00
CA VAL A 124 19.19 3.46 1.57
C VAL A 124 19.64 2.26 0.73
N ASP A 125 20.27 2.50 -0.40
CA ASP A 125 20.79 1.42 -1.24
C ASP A 125 21.78 0.54 -0.45
N LYS A 126 21.75 -0.77 -0.75
CA LYS A 126 22.54 -1.76 0.00
C LYS A 126 24.04 -1.45 0.00
N GLU A 127 24.57 -0.98 -1.15
CA GLU A 127 25.97 -0.63 -1.28
C GLU A 127 26.39 0.50 -0.31
N ILE A 128 25.52 1.51 -0.14
CA ILE A 128 25.74 2.62 0.81
C ILE A 128 25.61 2.11 2.24
N GLY A 129 24.62 1.26 2.52
CA GLY A 129 24.46 0.62 3.83
C GLY A 129 25.68 -0.20 4.22
N ASP A 130 26.22 -1.01 3.32
CA ASP A 130 27.42 -1.81 3.54
C ASP A 130 28.66 -0.94 3.72
N ALA A 131 28.80 0.17 3.00
CA ALA A 131 29.86 1.16 3.20
C ALA A 131 29.77 1.78 4.61
N ILE A 132 28.59 2.18 5.07
CA ILE A 132 28.39 2.72 6.43
C ILE A 132 28.72 1.67 7.48
N ARG A 133 28.32 0.41 7.28
CA ARG A 133 28.65 -0.72 8.19
C ARG A 133 30.17 -0.93 8.31
N ALA A 134 30.91 -0.77 7.20
CA ALA A 134 32.37 -0.92 7.18
C ALA A 134 33.11 0.12 8.01
N TYR A 135 32.54 1.31 8.29
CA TYR A 135 33.12 2.29 9.20
C TYR A 135 33.07 1.86 10.67
N ASN A 136 32.30 0.84 11.02
CA ASN A 136 32.11 0.30 12.35
C ASN A 136 31.93 1.38 13.44
N LEU A 137 30.94 2.26 13.19
CA LEU A 137 30.62 3.39 14.07
C LEU A 137 29.77 2.91 15.25
N GLU A 138 30.29 3.09 16.47
CA GLU A 138 29.56 2.72 17.69
C GLU A 138 28.27 3.57 17.83
N GLY A 139 27.16 2.89 18.05
CA GLY A 139 25.82 3.52 18.14
C GLY A 139 25.13 3.75 16.80
N VAL A 140 25.74 3.36 15.66
CA VAL A 140 25.07 3.34 14.35
C VAL A 140 24.63 1.92 14.03
N LYS A 141 23.37 1.74 13.72
CA LYS A 141 22.77 0.47 13.28
C LYS A 141 22.39 0.57 11.79
N VAL A 142 22.71 -0.48 11.06
CA VAL A 142 22.40 -0.64 9.64
C VAL A 142 21.59 -1.92 9.49
N ASP A 143 20.27 -1.78 9.54
CA ASP A 143 19.35 -2.90 9.44
C ASP A 143 18.94 -3.13 7.97
N GLU A 144 18.92 -4.38 7.52
CA GLU A 144 18.40 -4.72 6.20
C GLU A 144 16.89 -4.52 6.17
N ASP A 145 16.40 -4.00 5.06
CA ASP A 145 15.00 -3.67 4.84
C ASP A 145 14.63 -3.98 3.39
N TYR A 146 13.35 -3.93 3.05
CA TYR A 146 12.84 -4.16 1.71
C TYR A 146 12.05 -2.95 1.23
N LYS A 147 12.36 -2.51 0.00
CA LYS A 147 11.59 -1.50 -0.73
C LYS A 147 10.87 -2.18 -1.90
N ARG A 148 9.58 -1.91 -2.05
CA ARG A 148 8.82 -2.37 -3.21
C ARG A 148 9.42 -1.79 -4.49
N TYR A 149 9.53 -2.63 -5.52
CA TYR A 149 10.14 -2.28 -6.80
C TYR A 149 9.28 -2.77 -7.96
N TYR A 150 9.08 -1.91 -8.94
CA TYR A 150 8.27 -2.18 -10.12
C TYR A 150 9.16 -2.12 -11.37
N PRO A 151 9.56 -3.29 -11.93
CA PRO A 151 10.53 -3.37 -13.03
C PRO A 151 10.10 -2.61 -14.29
N TYR A 152 8.80 -2.45 -14.49
CA TYR A 152 8.22 -1.80 -15.67
C TYR A 152 7.79 -0.35 -15.43
N GLY A 153 8.19 0.25 -14.31
CA GLY A 153 7.93 1.65 -13.99
C GLY A 153 6.44 2.00 -14.00
N SER A 154 5.99 2.69 -15.04
CA SER A 154 4.60 3.18 -15.13
C SER A 154 3.60 2.16 -15.67
N LEU A 155 4.05 1.03 -16.22
CA LEU A 155 3.16 0.07 -16.89
C LEU A 155 2.16 -0.55 -15.92
N ALA A 156 0.87 -0.47 -16.24
CA ALA A 156 -0.25 -0.92 -15.41
C ALA A 156 -0.32 -0.25 -14.02
N SER A 157 0.22 0.96 -13.87
CA SER A 157 0.35 1.65 -12.58
C SER A 157 -0.96 1.76 -11.81
N LYS A 158 -2.06 2.10 -12.48
CA LYS A 158 -3.39 2.27 -11.87
C LYS A 158 -4.07 0.95 -11.52
N VAL A 159 -3.54 -0.19 -12.01
CA VAL A 159 -4.01 -1.54 -11.66
C VAL A 159 -3.21 -2.08 -10.49
N LEU A 160 -1.88 -2.10 -10.63
CA LEU A 160 -0.99 -2.61 -9.59
C LEU A 160 -1.10 -1.80 -8.32
N GLY A 161 -1.08 -0.49 -8.43
CA GLY A 161 -0.96 0.37 -7.28
C GLY A 161 0.45 0.32 -6.69
N PHE A 162 0.64 0.94 -5.54
CA PHE A 162 1.94 1.04 -4.89
C PHE A 162 1.83 0.88 -3.37
N THR A 163 3.00 0.74 -2.73
CA THR A 163 3.12 0.63 -1.28
C THR A 163 3.66 1.93 -0.66
N GLY A 164 3.26 2.20 0.56
CA GLY A 164 3.81 3.28 1.37
C GLY A 164 5.20 2.96 1.95
N GLY A 165 5.74 3.91 2.73
CA GLY A 165 7.05 3.78 3.36
C GLY A 165 7.20 2.60 4.33
N ASP A 166 6.10 2.16 4.91
CA ASP A 166 6.06 0.99 5.82
C ASP A 166 5.67 -0.31 5.09
N ASN A 167 5.87 -0.34 3.76
CA ASN A 167 5.60 -1.49 2.89
C ASN A 167 4.13 -1.96 2.87
N GLN A 168 3.18 -1.14 3.34
CA GLN A 168 1.75 -1.42 3.25
C GLN A 168 1.20 -0.94 1.90
N GLY A 169 0.25 -1.68 1.32
CA GLY A 169 -0.43 -1.30 0.09
C GLY A 169 -1.29 -0.04 0.28
N ILE A 170 -1.18 0.92 -0.65
CA ILE A 170 -1.93 2.18 -0.60
C ILE A 170 -3.12 2.15 -1.56
N ILE A 171 -2.91 1.73 -2.80
CA ILE A 171 -3.96 1.61 -3.83
C ILE A 171 -3.80 0.34 -4.65
N GLY A 172 -4.75 0.05 -5.53
CA GLY A 172 -4.69 -1.02 -6.53
C GLY A 172 -4.68 -2.43 -5.94
N LEU A 173 -4.00 -3.34 -6.64
CA LEU A 173 -3.85 -4.72 -6.19
C LEU A 173 -3.01 -4.82 -4.92
N GLU A 174 -2.05 -3.93 -4.73
CA GLU A 174 -1.22 -3.89 -3.53
C GLU A 174 -2.06 -3.75 -2.25
N VAL A 175 -3.05 -2.87 -2.22
CA VAL A 175 -3.95 -2.75 -1.06
C VAL A 175 -5.02 -3.84 -1.05
N LYS A 176 -5.52 -4.25 -2.23
CA LYS A 176 -6.60 -5.24 -2.30
C LYS A 176 -6.18 -6.62 -1.79
N TYR A 177 -4.92 -6.98 -2.01
CA TYR A 177 -4.33 -8.26 -1.63
C TYR A 177 -3.29 -8.12 -0.51
N GLU A 178 -3.41 -7.06 0.31
CA GLU A 178 -2.51 -6.78 1.43
C GLU A 178 -2.26 -7.99 2.33
N GLU A 179 -3.33 -8.67 2.76
CA GLU A 179 -3.26 -9.83 3.66
C GLU A 179 -2.44 -11.00 3.09
N TYR A 180 -2.37 -11.13 1.75
CA TYR A 180 -1.61 -12.20 1.09
C TYR A 180 -0.18 -11.78 0.78
N LEU A 181 0.01 -10.48 0.44
CA LEU A 181 1.29 -9.97 -0.03
C LEU A 181 2.23 -9.56 1.12
N LYS A 182 1.70 -9.07 2.25
CA LYS A 182 2.50 -8.42 3.30
C LYS A 182 3.51 -9.37 3.99
N GLY A 183 3.17 -10.64 4.20
CA GLY A 183 3.95 -11.56 5.02
C GLY A 183 3.83 -11.28 6.52
N GLU A 184 4.67 -11.94 7.32
CA GLU A 184 4.72 -11.79 8.77
C GLU A 184 6.08 -11.20 9.17
N GLU A 185 6.06 -10.13 9.93
CA GLU A 185 7.28 -9.47 10.39
C GLU A 185 8.04 -10.35 11.36
N GLY A 186 9.36 -10.34 11.25
CA GLY A 186 10.27 -10.94 12.23
C GLY A 186 10.60 -9.96 13.35
N THR A 187 11.26 -10.46 14.39
CA THR A 187 11.65 -9.69 15.56
C THR A 187 13.08 -10.00 15.97
N ILE A 188 13.83 -8.97 16.33
CA ILE A 188 15.13 -9.10 17.01
C ILE A 188 14.94 -8.61 18.44
N LEU A 189 15.13 -9.51 19.39
CA LEU A 189 15.20 -9.20 20.82
C LEU A 189 16.66 -9.07 21.23
N THR A 190 17.04 -7.90 21.72
CA THR A 190 18.38 -7.60 22.20
C THR A 190 18.31 -7.24 23.68
N VAL A 191 19.17 -7.84 24.50
CA VAL A 191 19.24 -7.51 25.94
C VAL A 191 20.10 -6.25 26.12
N THR A 192 19.57 -5.29 26.87
CA THR A 192 20.24 -4.02 27.17
C THR A 192 20.47 -3.87 28.66
N ASP A 193 21.55 -3.12 29.05
CA ASP A 193 21.76 -2.70 30.42
C ASP A 193 20.73 -1.62 30.86
N ALA A 194 20.76 -1.24 32.15
CA ALA A 194 19.88 -0.19 32.70
C ALA A 194 20.06 1.18 32.06
N ARG A 195 21.05 1.39 31.20
CA ARG A 195 21.29 2.61 30.43
C ARG A 195 20.83 2.46 28.97
N GLY A 196 20.33 1.27 28.60
CA GLY A 196 19.90 0.96 27.24
C GLY A 196 21.06 0.66 26.27
N VAL A 197 22.23 0.28 26.81
CA VAL A 197 23.39 -0.18 26.01
C VAL A 197 23.26 -1.69 25.83
N GLU A 198 23.40 -2.17 24.60
CA GLU A 198 23.31 -3.60 24.26
C GLU A 198 24.45 -4.36 24.95
N ILE A 199 24.13 -5.54 25.50
CA ILE A 199 25.10 -6.42 26.19
C ILE A 199 25.55 -7.48 25.19
N ASP A 200 26.73 -7.33 24.62
CA ASP A 200 27.26 -8.20 23.56
C ASP A 200 27.33 -9.70 23.99
N GLU A 201 27.46 -9.99 25.28
CA GLU A 201 27.54 -11.36 25.82
C GLU A 201 26.15 -12.04 25.97
N ALA A 202 25.07 -11.28 25.95
CA ALA A 202 23.71 -11.83 26.17
C ALA A 202 23.11 -12.48 24.91
N GLY A 203 23.72 -12.22 23.76
CA GLY A 203 23.20 -12.71 22.46
C GLY A 203 21.99 -11.96 21.95
N GLU A 204 21.66 -12.16 20.69
CA GLU A 204 20.42 -11.70 20.07
C GLU A 204 19.50 -12.91 19.87
N GLU A 205 18.25 -12.80 20.30
CA GLU A 205 17.21 -13.75 19.92
C GLU A 205 16.52 -13.20 18.68
N ARG A 206 16.50 -14.00 17.61
CA ARG A 206 15.99 -13.58 16.31
C ARG A 206 14.85 -14.51 15.86
N VAL A 207 13.70 -13.93 15.63
CA VAL A 207 12.58 -14.56 14.93
C VAL A 207 12.62 -14.09 13.49
N GLU A 208 12.89 -15.02 12.56
CA GLU A 208 12.98 -14.68 11.14
C GLU A 208 11.59 -14.28 10.57
N PRO A 209 11.54 -13.27 9.70
CA PRO A 209 10.31 -12.88 9.04
C PRO A 209 9.85 -13.96 8.04
N VAL A 210 8.53 -14.09 7.87
CA VAL A 210 7.93 -14.97 6.87
C VAL A 210 7.51 -14.12 5.67
N ALA A 211 8.10 -14.40 4.50
CA ALA A 211 7.76 -13.67 3.27
C ALA A 211 6.28 -13.83 2.88
N GLY A 212 5.72 -12.79 2.27
CA GLY A 212 4.37 -12.83 1.73
C GLY A 212 4.21 -13.80 0.55
N ASN A 213 2.98 -14.14 0.23
CA ASN A 213 2.66 -15.05 -0.87
C ASN A 213 2.71 -14.33 -2.22
N ASP A 214 3.20 -14.99 -3.24
CA ASP A 214 3.18 -14.50 -4.62
C ASP A 214 1.75 -14.47 -5.18
N LEU A 215 1.42 -13.40 -5.89
CA LEU A 215 0.12 -13.19 -6.53
C LEU A 215 0.25 -13.31 -8.06
N TYR A 216 -0.42 -14.29 -8.64
CA TYR A 216 -0.57 -14.42 -10.09
C TYR A 216 -1.85 -13.73 -10.55
N ILE A 217 -1.76 -12.88 -11.56
CA ILE A 217 -2.89 -12.14 -12.10
C ILE A 217 -3.14 -12.48 -13.57
N SER A 218 -4.33 -12.17 -14.09
CA SER A 218 -4.73 -12.47 -15.46
C SER A 218 -4.14 -11.53 -16.52
N LEU A 219 -3.52 -10.41 -16.11
CA LEU A 219 -2.87 -9.51 -17.07
C LEU A 219 -1.74 -10.26 -17.82
N ASP A 220 -1.65 -10.00 -19.13
CA ASP A 220 -0.53 -10.39 -19.98
C ASP A 220 0.29 -9.13 -20.29
N MET A 221 1.54 -9.09 -19.84
CA MET A 221 2.37 -7.89 -19.95
C MET A 221 2.70 -7.52 -21.40
N ASN A 222 2.67 -8.47 -22.34
CA ASN A 222 2.85 -8.19 -23.77
C ASN A 222 1.62 -7.44 -24.31
N ILE A 223 0.41 -7.94 -23.98
CA ILE A 223 -0.85 -7.29 -24.39
C ILE A 223 -0.99 -5.93 -23.72
N GLN A 224 -0.70 -5.85 -22.40
CA GLN A 224 -0.72 -4.60 -21.64
C GLN A 224 0.22 -3.56 -22.25
N SER A 225 1.47 -3.92 -22.51
CA SER A 225 2.48 -3.02 -23.09
C SER A 225 2.07 -2.52 -24.46
N TYR A 226 1.60 -3.41 -25.35
CA TYR A 226 1.15 -3.02 -26.69
C TYR A 226 -0.09 -2.12 -26.62
N ALA A 227 -1.06 -2.45 -25.78
CA ALA A 227 -2.26 -1.62 -25.58
C ALA A 227 -1.90 -0.23 -25.00
N THR A 228 -0.95 -0.17 -24.05
CA THR A 228 -0.45 1.11 -23.50
C THR A 228 0.22 1.97 -24.57
N GLN A 229 1.04 1.37 -25.43
CA GLN A 229 1.68 2.08 -26.56
C GLN A 229 0.63 2.68 -27.51
N LEU A 230 -0.39 1.89 -27.87
CA LEU A 230 -1.49 2.37 -28.71
C LEU A 230 -2.32 3.46 -28.04
N ALA A 231 -2.60 3.33 -26.76
CA ALA A 231 -3.33 4.35 -26.00
C ALA A 231 -2.58 5.68 -25.97
N LYS A 232 -1.26 5.67 -25.74
CA LYS A 232 -0.41 6.86 -25.78
C LYS A 232 -0.41 7.48 -27.17
N GLN A 233 -0.27 6.69 -28.23
CA GLN A 233 -0.34 7.18 -29.62
C GLN A 233 -1.70 7.83 -29.95
N VAL A 234 -2.80 7.24 -29.49
CA VAL A 234 -4.15 7.81 -29.68
C VAL A 234 -4.28 9.11 -28.89
N MET A 235 -3.81 9.15 -27.63
CA MET A 235 -3.87 10.33 -26.79
C MET A 235 -3.14 11.52 -27.47
N GLU A 236 -1.96 11.29 -28.01
CA GLU A 236 -1.18 12.31 -28.74
C GLU A 236 -1.84 12.72 -30.05
N THR A 237 -2.21 11.76 -30.90
CA THR A 237 -2.72 12.06 -32.26
C THR A 237 -4.12 12.67 -32.24
N LYS A 238 -4.93 12.37 -31.21
CA LYS A 238 -6.28 12.88 -31.07
C LYS A 238 -6.40 14.03 -30.08
N GLN A 239 -5.29 14.40 -29.41
CA GLN A 239 -5.28 15.39 -28.33
C GLN A 239 -6.32 15.07 -27.27
N ALA A 240 -6.41 13.76 -26.90
CA ALA A 240 -7.33 13.30 -25.89
C ALA A 240 -6.70 13.50 -24.51
N GLU A 241 -7.51 13.91 -23.54
CA GLU A 241 -7.05 14.06 -22.12
C GLU A 241 -6.79 12.71 -21.47
N ARG A 242 -7.54 11.68 -21.89
CA ARG A 242 -7.45 10.31 -21.38
C ARG A 242 -7.81 9.30 -22.46
N VAL A 243 -7.15 8.14 -22.41
CA VAL A 243 -7.50 6.97 -23.22
C VAL A 243 -7.50 5.73 -22.33
N SER A 244 -8.63 5.01 -22.32
CA SER A 244 -8.77 3.75 -21.58
C SER A 244 -8.96 2.59 -22.55
N ILE A 245 -8.23 1.50 -22.35
CA ILE A 245 -8.35 0.25 -23.14
C ILE A 245 -8.50 -0.92 -22.16
N LEU A 246 -9.57 -1.70 -22.36
CA LEU A 246 -9.81 -2.94 -21.62
C LEU A 246 -9.83 -4.09 -22.60
N VAL A 247 -8.95 -5.09 -22.39
CA VAL A 247 -8.92 -6.34 -23.15
C VAL A 247 -9.36 -7.48 -22.26
N MET A 248 -10.42 -8.16 -22.64
CA MET A 248 -11.04 -9.23 -21.85
C MET A 248 -11.21 -10.49 -22.68
N ASN A 249 -10.95 -11.63 -22.09
CA ASN A 249 -11.29 -12.93 -22.66
C ASN A 249 -12.79 -13.17 -22.50
N PRO A 250 -13.59 -13.23 -23.60
CA PRO A 250 -15.04 -13.33 -23.51
C PRO A 250 -15.53 -14.71 -23.02
N GLN A 251 -14.65 -15.73 -22.99
CA GLN A 251 -15.04 -17.07 -22.57
C GLN A 251 -15.09 -17.26 -21.06
N ASN A 252 -14.20 -16.56 -20.32
CA ASN A 252 -14.08 -16.72 -18.87
C ASN A 252 -14.12 -15.39 -18.10
N GLY A 253 -14.10 -14.23 -18.80
CA GLY A 253 -14.14 -12.91 -18.20
C GLY A 253 -12.80 -12.40 -17.66
N GLU A 254 -11.69 -13.12 -17.88
CA GLU A 254 -10.37 -12.66 -17.46
C GLU A 254 -9.95 -11.39 -18.18
N ILE A 255 -9.41 -10.44 -17.41
CA ILE A 255 -8.85 -9.19 -17.93
C ILE A 255 -7.40 -9.43 -18.32
N MET A 256 -7.12 -9.38 -19.62
CA MET A 256 -5.78 -9.59 -20.17
C MET A 256 -4.98 -8.29 -20.24
N ALA A 257 -5.65 -7.15 -20.40
CA ALA A 257 -5.04 -5.81 -20.25
C ALA A 257 -6.06 -4.80 -19.74
N MET A 258 -5.59 -3.87 -18.92
CA MET A 258 -6.36 -2.73 -18.41
C MET A 258 -5.45 -1.51 -18.43
N VAL A 259 -5.64 -0.65 -19.41
CA VAL A 259 -4.85 0.55 -19.66
C VAL A 259 -5.69 1.78 -19.39
N ASP A 260 -5.11 2.74 -18.70
CA ASP A 260 -5.74 4.06 -18.49
C ASP A 260 -4.64 5.14 -18.45
N VAL A 261 -4.35 5.71 -19.61
CA VAL A 261 -3.31 6.75 -19.77
C VAL A 261 -3.90 8.15 -19.57
N PRO A 262 -3.14 9.09 -18.98
CA PRO A 262 -1.74 8.98 -18.56
C PRO A 262 -1.53 8.08 -17.35
N GLU A 263 -0.44 7.32 -17.37
CA GLU A 263 0.05 6.52 -16.24
C GLU A 263 1.06 7.32 -15.42
N PHE A 264 1.42 6.84 -14.22
CA PHE A 264 2.43 7.43 -13.35
C PHE A 264 3.52 6.40 -12.99
N ASP A 265 4.72 6.84 -12.58
CA ASP A 265 5.78 5.92 -12.16
C ASP A 265 5.49 5.33 -10.77
N LEU A 266 5.36 4.00 -10.71
CA LEU A 266 5.13 3.25 -9.48
C LEU A 266 6.30 3.32 -8.49
N ASN A 267 7.51 3.55 -8.96
CA ASN A 267 8.69 3.70 -8.12
C ASN A 267 8.77 5.09 -7.47
N ASN A 268 8.08 6.11 -8.08
CA ASN A 268 7.98 7.49 -7.60
C ASN A 268 6.53 7.98 -7.62
N PRO A 269 5.60 7.34 -6.88
CA PRO A 269 4.17 7.55 -7.06
C PRO A 269 3.64 8.93 -6.60
N TYR A 270 4.47 9.68 -5.89
CA TYR A 270 4.12 11.02 -5.38
C TYR A 270 4.67 12.15 -6.26
N GLU A 271 5.39 11.82 -7.34
CA GLU A 271 5.88 12.79 -8.30
C GLU A 271 4.71 13.29 -9.17
N LEU A 272 4.49 14.60 -9.16
CA LEU A 272 3.42 15.23 -9.94
C LEU A 272 3.77 15.24 -11.43
N PRO A 273 2.77 15.32 -12.32
CA PRO A 273 3.00 15.40 -13.78
C PRO A 273 3.91 16.56 -14.16
N GLU A 274 4.73 16.35 -15.18
CA GLU A 274 5.63 17.38 -15.72
C GLU A 274 4.88 18.68 -16.03
N GLY A 275 5.46 19.80 -15.61
CA GLY A 275 4.89 21.14 -15.81
C GLY A 275 3.94 21.60 -14.70
N THR A 276 3.77 20.81 -13.65
CA THR A 276 3.04 21.24 -12.44
C THR A 276 3.93 22.16 -11.60
N ASP A 277 3.46 23.34 -11.28
CA ASP A 277 4.15 24.29 -10.39
C ASP A 277 3.86 23.91 -8.92
N GLU A 278 4.69 23.03 -8.37
CA GLU A 278 4.51 22.49 -7.00
C GLU A 278 4.58 23.59 -5.93
N GLU A 279 5.37 24.64 -6.16
CA GLU A 279 5.54 25.72 -5.16
C GLU A 279 4.27 26.58 -5.00
N SER A 280 3.40 26.58 -6.02
CA SER A 280 2.14 27.35 -6.01
C SER A 280 0.96 26.59 -5.40
N LEU A 281 1.08 25.26 -5.18
CA LEU A 281 -0.02 24.41 -4.72
C LEU A 281 -0.07 24.35 -3.20
N SER A 282 -1.29 24.37 -2.66
CA SER A 282 -1.54 23.99 -1.27
C SER A 282 -1.44 22.47 -1.09
N GLN A 283 -1.24 22.02 0.13
CA GLN A 283 -1.18 20.59 0.45
C GLN A 283 -2.47 19.85 0.04
N GLU A 284 -3.64 20.50 0.13
CA GLU A 284 -4.93 19.92 -0.27
C GLU A 284 -5.01 19.75 -1.78
N GLU A 285 -4.58 20.76 -2.56
CA GLU A 285 -4.56 20.71 -4.02
C GLU A 285 -3.58 19.66 -4.54
N THR A 286 -2.40 19.57 -3.94
CA THR A 286 -1.42 18.51 -4.24
C THR A 286 -2.02 17.12 -4.02
N GLN A 287 -2.69 16.89 -2.89
CA GLN A 287 -3.32 15.61 -2.59
C GLN A 287 -4.45 15.28 -3.56
N GLU A 288 -5.23 16.28 -3.98
CA GLU A 288 -6.30 16.07 -4.97
C GLU A 288 -5.74 15.70 -6.35
N LEU A 289 -4.67 16.37 -6.80
CA LEU A 289 -3.98 16.03 -8.05
C LEU A 289 -3.40 14.61 -8.02
N LEU A 290 -2.76 14.22 -6.92
CA LEU A 290 -2.28 12.85 -6.72
C LEU A 290 -3.42 11.83 -6.80
N ASN A 291 -4.53 12.07 -6.11
CA ASN A 291 -5.69 11.20 -6.14
C ASN A 291 -6.29 11.07 -7.55
N GLN A 292 -6.31 12.15 -8.33
CA GLN A 292 -6.75 12.12 -9.73
C GLN A 292 -5.77 11.33 -10.60
N MET A 293 -4.47 11.49 -10.40
CA MET A 293 -3.42 10.76 -11.12
C MET A 293 -3.49 9.25 -10.86
N TRP A 294 -3.72 8.86 -9.61
CA TRP A 294 -3.81 7.45 -9.22
C TRP A 294 -5.13 6.77 -9.58
N ARG A 295 -6.15 7.57 -9.90
CA ARG A 295 -7.49 7.05 -10.19
C ARG A 295 -7.51 6.19 -11.45
N ASN A 296 -8.04 4.95 -11.34
CA ASN A 296 -8.25 4.06 -12.47
C ASN A 296 -9.62 4.31 -13.10
N GLY A 297 -9.63 4.98 -14.25
CA GLY A 297 -10.86 5.32 -14.95
C GLY A 297 -11.63 4.12 -15.49
N CYS A 298 -10.95 2.99 -15.79
CA CYS A 298 -11.62 1.78 -16.26
C CYS A 298 -12.63 1.22 -15.26
N ILE A 299 -12.39 1.43 -13.95
CA ILE A 299 -13.23 0.86 -12.87
C ILE A 299 -13.95 1.92 -12.03
N SER A 300 -13.48 3.17 -12.06
CA SER A 300 -13.99 4.23 -11.17
C SER A 300 -14.88 5.24 -11.87
N ASP A 301 -14.81 5.34 -13.20
CA ASP A 301 -15.53 6.35 -13.95
C ASP A 301 -16.77 5.76 -14.62
N THR A 302 -17.82 6.54 -14.62
CA THR A 302 -19.04 6.25 -15.37
C THR A 302 -19.11 7.13 -16.60
N TYR A 303 -19.66 6.60 -17.68
CA TYR A 303 -19.83 7.35 -18.94
C TYR A 303 -21.14 6.96 -19.64
N GLU A 304 -21.61 7.80 -20.53
CA GLU A 304 -22.74 7.50 -21.39
C GLU A 304 -22.27 6.64 -22.58
N PRO A 305 -22.58 5.31 -22.60
CA PRO A 305 -22.03 4.40 -23.59
C PRO A 305 -22.58 4.63 -25.00
N GLY A 306 -23.69 5.34 -25.13
CA GLY A 306 -24.31 5.64 -26.42
C GLY A 306 -24.63 4.38 -27.21
N SER A 307 -24.27 4.37 -28.49
CA SER A 307 -24.60 3.27 -29.41
C SER A 307 -23.90 1.94 -29.11
N THR A 308 -22.82 1.93 -28.35
CA THR A 308 -22.17 0.66 -27.95
C THR A 308 -23.07 -0.18 -27.03
N PHE A 309 -23.95 0.46 -26.25
CA PHE A 309 -24.92 -0.23 -25.41
C PHE A 309 -26.02 -0.95 -26.20
N LYS A 310 -26.19 -0.63 -27.49
CA LYS A 310 -27.15 -1.31 -28.38
C LYS A 310 -26.84 -2.80 -28.52
N ILE A 311 -25.59 -3.22 -28.38
CA ILE A 311 -25.21 -4.64 -28.40
C ILE A 311 -25.89 -5.39 -27.26
N VAL A 312 -25.87 -4.81 -26.05
CA VAL A 312 -26.55 -5.37 -24.88
C VAL A 312 -28.06 -5.38 -25.07
N THR A 313 -28.62 -4.29 -25.63
CA THR A 313 -30.04 -4.20 -25.94
C THR A 313 -30.47 -5.24 -26.98
N ALA A 314 -29.67 -5.44 -28.02
CA ALA A 314 -29.92 -6.45 -29.06
C ALA A 314 -29.91 -7.88 -28.49
N ALA A 315 -28.87 -8.23 -27.71
CA ALA A 315 -28.75 -9.53 -27.09
C ALA A 315 -29.93 -9.82 -26.15
N ALA A 316 -30.28 -8.87 -25.28
CA ALA A 316 -31.44 -8.99 -24.39
C ALA A 316 -32.76 -9.15 -25.15
N GLY A 317 -32.92 -8.41 -26.26
CA GLY A 317 -34.11 -8.49 -27.14
C GLY A 317 -34.27 -9.87 -27.79
N LEU A 318 -33.20 -10.42 -28.29
CA LEU A 318 -33.17 -11.76 -28.90
C LEU A 318 -33.41 -12.86 -27.86
N GLU A 319 -32.72 -12.82 -26.71
CA GLU A 319 -32.84 -13.83 -25.67
C GLU A 319 -34.21 -13.85 -25.01
N SER A 320 -34.82 -12.68 -24.82
CA SER A 320 -36.20 -12.58 -24.31
C SER A 320 -37.31 -12.89 -25.34
N GLY A 321 -36.93 -13.13 -26.60
CA GLY A 321 -37.87 -13.37 -27.68
C GLY A 321 -38.73 -12.16 -28.08
N VAL A 322 -38.36 -10.95 -27.64
CA VAL A 322 -39.08 -9.68 -27.98
C VAL A 322 -38.84 -9.28 -29.43
N VAL A 323 -37.71 -9.69 -29.97
CA VAL A 323 -37.31 -9.47 -31.36
C VAL A 323 -36.65 -10.72 -31.93
N THR A 324 -36.82 -10.95 -33.23
CA THR A 324 -36.14 -11.97 -34.02
C THR A 324 -35.32 -11.30 -35.12
N THR A 325 -34.44 -12.05 -35.77
CA THR A 325 -33.61 -11.57 -36.89
C THR A 325 -34.47 -11.16 -38.09
N GLU A 326 -35.66 -11.76 -38.24
CA GLU A 326 -36.57 -11.57 -39.36
C GLU A 326 -37.56 -10.38 -39.19
N ASP A 327 -37.62 -9.83 -37.97
CA ASP A 327 -38.53 -8.73 -37.65
C ASP A 327 -38.24 -7.50 -38.51
N GLN A 328 -39.32 -6.93 -39.08
CA GLN A 328 -39.26 -5.76 -39.94
C GLN A 328 -39.56 -4.48 -39.18
N PHE A 329 -38.80 -3.47 -39.49
CA PHE A 329 -38.90 -2.13 -38.88
C PHE A 329 -38.89 -1.06 -39.97
N SER A 330 -39.26 0.17 -39.59
CA SER A 330 -39.14 1.33 -40.44
C SER A 330 -38.50 2.49 -39.67
N CYS A 331 -37.51 3.11 -40.29
CA CYS A 331 -36.80 4.27 -39.78
C CYS A 331 -37.10 5.52 -40.63
N PRO A 332 -37.96 6.43 -40.19
CA PRO A 332 -38.23 7.69 -40.89
C PRO A 332 -37.18 8.80 -40.60
N GLY A 333 -36.03 8.45 -39.97
CA GLY A 333 -34.99 9.40 -39.58
C GLY A 333 -35.14 9.98 -38.18
N TYR A 334 -36.26 9.73 -37.51
CA TYR A 334 -36.52 10.13 -36.13
C TYR A 334 -37.61 9.29 -35.48
N ILE A 335 -37.72 9.39 -34.17
CA ILE A 335 -38.85 8.86 -33.39
C ILE A 335 -39.19 9.86 -32.30
N MET A 336 -40.49 9.94 -31.96
CA MET A 336 -40.95 10.69 -30.80
C MET A 336 -40.96 9.76 -29.58
N VAL A 337 -40.33 10.18 -28.50
CA VAL A 337 -40.39 9.52 -27.19
C VAL A 337 -40.92 10.54 -26.20
N GLU A 338 -42.13 10.32 -25.75
CA GLU A 338 -42.91 11.31 -25.02
C GLU A 338 -42.96 12.63 -25.78
N ASP A 339 -42.41 13.71 -25.25
CA ASP A 339 -42.36 15.05 -25.86
C ASP A 339 -41.05 15.34 -26.62
N ARG A 340 -40.11 14.36 -26.67
CA ARG A 340 -38.79 14.55 -27.27
C ARG A 340 -38.65 13.89 -28.62
N LYS A 341 -38.13 14.66 -29.59
CA LYS A 341 -37.75 14.15 -30.90
C LYS A 341 -36.32 13.61 -30.88
N ILE A 342 -36.17 12.26 -30.92
CA ILE A 342 -34.87 11.61 -31.01
C ILE A 342 -34.56 11.30 -32.47
N ARG A 343 -33.47 11.87 -32.98
CA ARG A 343 -33.05 11.72 -34.38
C ARG A 343 -32.17 10.47 -34.58
N CYS A 344 -32.32 9.83 -35.74
CA CYS A 344 -31.31 8.89 -36.22
C CYS A 344 -30.09 9.65 -36.74
N HIS A 345 -28.91 9.03 -36.75
CA HIS A 345 -27.74 9.64 -37.38
C HIS A 345 -27.95 9.88 -38.88
N LYS A 346 -28.70 9.01 -39.56
CA LYS A 346 -29.24 9.25 -40.90
C LYS A 346 -30.59 9.96 -40.80
N THR A 347 -30.59 11.26 -40.86
CA THR A 347 -31.75 12.12 -40.61
C THR A 347 -32.89 11.99 -41.63
N VAL A 348 -32.57 11.53 -42.87
CA VAL A 348 -33.52 11.19 -43.91
C VAL A 348 -34.16 9.81 -43.73
N GLY A 349 -33.67 9.04 -42.73
CA GLY A 349 -34.14 7.69 -42.44
C GLY A 349 -33.40 6.59 -43.23
N HIS A 350 -33.45 5.36 -42.66
CA HIS A 350 -32.96 4.15 -43.35
C HIS A 350 -34.07 3.51 -44.21
N GLY A 351 -35.33 3.93 -44.03
CA GLY A 351 -36.47 3.29 -44.67
C GLY A 351 -36.88 1.97 -43.98
N ALA A 352 -37.30 1.00 -44.79
CA ALA A 352 -37.58 -0.35 -44.30
C ALA A 352 -36.30 -1.12 -44.10
N GLU A 353 -36.14 -1.72 -42.92
CA GLU A 353 -34.97 -2.50 -42.54
C GLU A 353 -35.36 -3.63 -41.58
N ASN A 354 -34.74 -4.80 -41.71
CA ASN A 354 -34.92 -5.85 -40.73
C ASN A 354 -34.04 -5.59 -39.48
N PHE A 355 -34.19 -6.43 -38.45
CA PHE A 355 -33.44 -6.24 -37.19
C PHE A 355 -31.91 -6.28 -37.39
N VAL A 356 -31.43 -7.17 -38.27
CA VAL A 356 -29.97 -7.29 -38.56
C VAL A 356 -29.49 -6.00 -39.23
N GLN A 357 -30.19 -5.50 -40.24
CA GLN A 357 -29.85 -4.25 -40.92
C GLN A 357 -29.90 -3.05 -39.96
N ALA A 358 -30.92 -2.99 -39.07
CA ALA A 358 -31.02 -1.95 -38.07
C ALA A 358 -29.88 -1.96 -37.07
N THR A 359 -29.35 -3.15 -36.71
CA THR A 359 -28.17 -3.32 -35.87
C THR A 359 -26.92 -2.85 -36.60
N MET A 360 -26.73 -3.29 -37.86
CA MET A 360 -25.62 -2.85 -38.72
C MET A 360 -25.59 -1.34 -38.89
N ASN A 361 -26.78 -0.74 -39.08
CA ASN A 361 -26.96 0.69 -39.25
C ASN A 361 -27.00 1.46 -37.94
N SER A 362 -26.88 0.79 -36.79
CA SER A 362 -27.01 1.43 -35.46
C SER A 362 -28.26 2.36 -35.38
N CYS A 363 -29.40 1.91 -35.88
CA CYS A 363 -30.60 2.72 -36.08
C CYS A 363 -31.30 3.09 -34.76
N ASN A 364 -31.27 4.38 -34.36
CA ASN A 364 -31.88 4.83 -33.09
C ASN A 364 -33.40 4.53 -33.02
N PRO A 365 -34.21 4.87 -34.04
CA PRO A 365 -35.67 4.60 -34.01
C PRO A 365 -36.02 3.12 -33.80
N VAL A 366 -35.23 2.18 -34.38
CA VAL A 366 -35.51 0.75 -34.26
C VAL A 366 -35.22 0.27 -32.84
N PHE A 367 -34.07 0.64 -32.29
CA PHE A 367 -33.70 0.26 -30.93
C PHE A 367 -34.64 0.85 -29.87
N ILE A 368 -35.19 2.05 -30.11
CA ILE A 368 -36.19 2.65 -29.22
C ILE A 368 -37.53 1.91 -29.34
N LYS A 369 -37.98 1.54 -30.56
CA LYS A 369 -39.19 0.73 -30.75
C LYS A 369 -39.11 -0.66 -30.10
N MET A 370 -37.93 -1.27 -30.03
CA MET A 370 -37.75 -2.52 -29.29
C MET A 370 -38.10 -2.35 -27.80
N LYS A 371 -37.79 -1.20 -27.20
CA LYS A 371 -38.19 -0.87 -25.83
C LYS A 371 -39.72 -0.82 -25.70
N GLU A 372 -40.44 -0.27 -26.68
CA GLU A 372 -41.89 -0.20 -26.70
C GLU A 372 -42.56 -1.57 -26.83
N ARG A 373 -41.89 -2.58 -27.43
CA ARG A 373 -42.33 -3.98 -27.46
C ARG A 373 -42.17 -4.70 -26.10
N GLN A 374 -42.00 -3.94 -25.03
CA GLN A 374 -41.96 -4.42 -23.63
C GLN A 374 -40.77 -5.27 -23.25
N ILE A 375 -39.55 -4.86 -23.56
CA ILE A 375 -38.40 -5.32 -22.76
C ILE A 375 -38.65 -4.78 -21.34
N LYS A 376 -39.13 -5.63 -20.41
CA LYS A 376 -39.29 -5.25 -19.02
C LYS A 376 -37.88 -5.00 -18.46
N TRP A 377 -37.49 -3.76 -18.34
CA TRP A 377 -36.22 -3.33 -17.76
C TRP A 377 -35.88 -4.04 -16.44
N LYS A 378 -36.90 -4.48 -15.67
CA LYS A 378 -36.74 -5.32 -14.49
C LYS A 378 -36.09 -6.69 -14.76
N LEU A 379 -36.24 -7.25 -15.96
CA LEU A 379 -35.60 -8.51 -16.34
C LEU A 379 -34.12 -8.27 -16.72
N LEU A 380 -33.83 -7.21 -17.45
CA LEU A 380 -32.45 -6.81 -17.79
C LEU A 380 -31.62 -6.55 -16.55
N PHE A 381 -32.12 -5.81 -15.58
CA PHE A 381 -31.47 -5.60 -14.28
C PHE A 381 -31.36 -6.90 -13.46
N GLY A 382 -32.34 -7.79 -13.53
CA GLY A 382 -32.31 -9.07 -12.84
C GLY A 382 -31.30 -10.07 -13.41
N LEU A 383 -31.10 -10.09 -14.73
CA LEU A 383 -30.08 -10.90 -15.40
C LEU A 383 -28.67 -10.33 -15.19
N TYR A 384 -28.52 -9.00 -15.24
CA TYR A 384 -27.24 -8.33 -14.98
C TYR A 384 -26.73 -8.57 -13.55
N ILE A 385 -27.64 -8.58 -12.55
CA ILE A 385 -27.25 -8.85 -11.13
C ILE A 385 -27.02 -10.33 -10.86
N ARG A 386 -27.62 -11.27 -11.60
CA ARG A 386 -27.43 -12.72 -11.41
C ARG A 386 -26.22 -13.31 -12.11
N GLY A 387 -25.72 -12.67 -13.17
CA GLY A 387 -24.55 -13.12 -13.93
C GLY A 387 -23.19 -12.63 -13.42
N PHE A 388 -23.19 -11.65 -12.50
CA PHE A 388 -21.98 -11.06 -11.93
C PHE A 388 -21.91 -11.22 -10.39
N ARG A 389 -22.11 -12.44 -9.92
CA ARG A 389 -21.75 -12.81 -8.55
C ARG A 389 -20.52 -13.70 -8.53
#